data_c80cca87bd140397652782c207c518e5
#
_entry.id   c80cca87bd140397652782c207c518e5
#
_cell.length_a   1.000
_cell.length_b   1.000
_cell.length_c   1.000
_cell.angle_alpha   90.00
_cell.angle_beta   90.00
_cell.angle_gamma   90.00
#
_symmetry.space_group_name_H-M   'P 1'
#
loop_
_entity.id
_entity.type
_entity.pdbx_description
1 polymer ?
#
loop_
_entity_poly.entity_id
_entity_poly.type
_entity_poly.pdbx_seq_one_letter_code
_entity_poly.pdbx_strand_id
1 'polypeptide(L)'
;GFCAGKDVDAVIETQRGHNLGRVIYEGEAAPNTGIPGMIGGYAKERVIHAPATGKLHILRQIGEIVEAGDILADIEGTPVKTLISGVIRGMIREGYDVKKGLKIADVDPRVKEQENCYHISDKARCVAGGVLEAILHLSK
;
A
#
# COMPACT_ATOMS: atom_id res chain seq x y z
N GLY A 1 15.33 -2.37 8.06
CA GLY A 1 14.35 -1.61 8.84
C GLY A 1 15.05 -0.75 9.89
N PHE A 2 14.29 -0.01 10.66
CA PHE A 2 14.80 0.70 11.84
C PHE A 2 14.79 -0.22 13.06
N CYS A 3 15.79 -0.07 13.93
CA CYS A 3 15.88 -0.78 15.19
C CYS A 3 15.51 0.17 16.34
N ALA A 4 14.44 -0.18 17.07
CA ALA A 4 14.04 0.58 18.27
C ALA A 4 15.12 0.45 19.37
N GLY A 5 15.33 1.53 20.10
CA GLY A 5 16.41 1.64 21.09
C GLY A 5 17.80 1.93 20.51
N LYS A 6 17.92 2.00 19.17
CA LYS A 6 19.19 2.31 18.48
C LYS A 6 19.02 3.43 17.46
N ASP A 7 18.11 3.27 16.52
CA ASP A 7 17.89 4.20 15.41
C ASP A 7 16.71 5.14 15.68
N VAL A 8 15.71 4.65 16.42
CA VAL A 8 14.45 5.31 16.76
C VAL A 8 13.99 4.90 18.15
N ASP A 9 13.10 5.68 18.77
CA ASP A 9 12.57 5.41 20.11
C ASP A 9 11.58 4.24 20.14
N ALA A 10 10.83 4.04 19.05
CA ALA A 10 9.89 2.93 18.92
C ALA A 10 9.67 2.55 17.46
N VAL A 11 9.34 1.29 17.22
CA VAL A 11 8.92 0.73 15.92
C VAL A 11 7.53 0.13 16.07
N ILE A 12 6.67 0.31 15.07
CA ILE A 12 5.34 -0.29 15.04
C ILE A 12 5.32 -1.45 14.05
N GLU A 13 4.88 -2.63 14.50
CA GLU A 13 4.71 -3.79 13.63
C GLU A 13 3.59 -3.56 12.61
N THR A 14 3.89 -3.71 11.34
CA THR A 14 2.94 -3.51 10.24
C THR A 14 2.58 -4.79 9.50
N GLN A 15 3.21 -5.91 9.80
CA GLN A 15 2.86 -7.20 9.21
C GLN A 15 1.50 -7.67 9.75
N ARG A 16 0.60 -8.13 8.86
CA ARG A 16 -0.67 -8.71 9.26
C ARG A 16 -0.45 -9.97 10.10
N GLY A 17 -1.22 -10.11 11.17
CA GLY A 17 -1.15 -11.20 12.12
C GLY A 17 -1.39 -10.73 13.55
N HIS A 18 -1.10 -11.58 14.51
CA HIS A 18 -1.32 -11.32 15.95
C HIS A 18 -0.63 -10.03 16.44
N ASN A 19 0.52 -9.71 15.88
CA ASN A 19 1.34 -8.57 16.32
C ASN A 19 1.09 -7.27 15.54
N LEU A 20 0.13 -7.23 14.63
CA LEU A 20 -0.18 -6.02 13.87
C LEU A 20 -0.50 -4.85 14.82
N GLY A 21 0.23 -3.74 14.67
CA GLY A 21 0.11 -2.55 15.49
C GLY A 21 0.87 -2.59 16.82
N ARG A 22 1.55 -3.71 17.14
CA ARG A 22 2.37 -3.80 18.36
C ARG A 22 3.48 -2.77 18.36
N VAL A 23 3.66 -2.09 19.50
CA VAL A 23 4.79 -1.21 19.74
C VAL A 23 6.00 -2.04 20.18
N ILE A 24 7.15 -1.77 19.58
CA ILE A 24 8.43 -2.40 19.86
C ILE A 24 9.37 -1.29 20.33
N TYR A 25 9.81 -1.35 21.57
CA TYR A 25 10.73 -0.38 22.17
C TYR A 25 12.19 -0.83 22.11
N GLU A 26 12.42 -2.11 21.80
CA GLU A 26 13.77 -2.68 21.64
C GLU A 26 13.75 -3.73 20.54
N GLY A 27 14.61 -3.57 19.53
CA GLY A 27 14.71 -4.45 18.36
C GLY A 27 13.94 -3.95 17.13
N GLU A 28 13.59 -4.86 16.23
CA GLU A 28 13.05 -4.57 14.89
C GLU A 28 11.68 -5.22 14.68
N ALA A 29 10.87 -4.61 13.79
CA ALA A 29 9.67 -5.26 13.26
C ALA A 29 10.03 -6.41 12.31
N ALA A 30 9.05 -7.27 12.01
CA ALA A 30 9.23 -8.34 11.04
C ALA A 30 9.72 -7.81 9.69
N PRO A 31 10.65 -8.52 9.00
CA PRO A 31 11.18 -8.10 7.72
C PRO A 31 10.08 -7.94 6.67
N ASN A 32 10.18 -6.89 5.85
CA ASN A 32 9.27 -6.72 4.72
C ASN A 32 9.48 -7.83 3.69
N THR A 33 8.47 -8.63 3.45
CA THR A 33 8.51 -9.73 2.47
C THR A 33 8.38 -9.25 1.03
N GLY A 34 7.93 -8.01 0.81
CA GLY A 34 7.58 -7.49 -0.53
C GLY A 34 6.39 -8.20 -1.20
N ILE A 35 5.79 -9.18 -0.52
CA ILE A 35 4.66 -9.95 -1.05
C ILE A 35 3.37 -9.43 -0.40
N PRO A 36 2.43 -8.86 -1.18
CA PRO A 36 1.15 -8.42 -0.65
C PRO A 36 0.32 -9.62 -0.16
N GLY A 37 -0.53 -9.38 0.85
CA GLY A 37 -1.47 -10.40 1.32
C GLY A 37 -2.40 -10.86 0.20
N MET A 38 -2.72 -12.16 0.18
CA MET A 38 -3.68 -12.75 -0.75
C MET A 38 -5.09 -12.22 -0.47
N ILE A 39 -5.77 -11.73 -1.50
CA ILE A 39 -7.16 -11.27 -1.45
C ILE A 39 -7.88 -11.79 -2.69
N GLY A 40 -9.00 -12.50 -2.50
CA GLY A 40 -9.80 -13.04 -3.60
C GLY A 40 -9.01 -13.95 -4.56
N GLY A 41 -7.99 -14.66 -4.07
CA GLY A 41 -7.14 -15.53 -4.88
C GLY A 41 -5.97 -14.83 -5.58
N TYR A 42 -5.85 -13.51 -5.47
CA TYR A 42 -4.78 -12.71 -6.08
C TYR A 42 -3.83 -12.15 -5.01
N ALA A 43 -2.56 -12.10 -5.32
CA ALA A 43 -1.52 -11.51 -4.49
C ALA A 43 -0.70 -10.48 -5.27
N LYS A 44 0.25 -10.94 -6.09
CA LYS A 44 1.14 -10.06 -6.87
C LYS A 44 0.40 -9.34 -8.00
N GLU A 45 -0.59 -9.98 -8.60
CA GLU A 45 -1.38 -9.47 -9.73
C GLU A 45 -2.19 -8.21 -9.37
N ARG A 46 -2.48 -8.04 -8.08
CA ARG A 46 -3.16 -6.86 -7.55
C ARG A 46 -2.29 -5.61 -7.58
N VAL A 47 -0.98 -5.79 -7.54
CA VAL A 47 -0.02 -4.68 -7.44
C VAL A 47 0.43 -4.28 -8.83
N ILE A 48 0.20 -3.02 -9.17
CA ILE A 48 0.62 -2.44 -10.44
C ILE A 48 1.96 -1.74 -10.24
N HIS A 49 2.93 -2.15 -11.05
CA HIS A 49 4.26 -1.55 -11.06
C HIS A 49 4.46 -0.73 -12.34
N ALA A 50 5.23 0.35 -12.24
CA ALA A 50 5.57 1.20 -13.38
C ALA A 50 6.32 0.39 -14.44
N PRO A 51 5.80 0.30 -15.70
CA PRO A 51 6.48 -0.40 -16.78
C PRO A 51 7.68 0.38 -17.34
N ALA A 52 7.72 1.69 -17.12
CA ALA A 52 8.76 2.60 -17.59
C ALA A 52 9.18 3.58 -16.48
N THR A 53 10.26 4.31 -16.73
CA THR A 53 10.69 5.46 -15.94
C THR A 53 10.18 6.73 -16.61
N GLY A 54 9.64 7.68 -15.87
CA GLY A 54 9.13 8.95 -16.39
C GLY A 54 8.04 9.54 -15.50
N LYS A 55 7.36 10.56 -15.99
CA LYS A 55 6.27 11.22 -15.29
C LYS A 55 4.96 10.45 -15.44
N LEU A 56 4.31 10.15 -14.32
CA LEU A 56 3.02 9.46 -14.30
C LEU A 56 1.87 10.42 -14.64
N HIS A 57 1.02 10.01 -15.57
CA HIS A 57 -0.24 10.68 -15.89
C HIS A 57 -1.40 9.74 -15.63
N ILE A 58 -2.28 10.09 -14.67
CA ILE A 58 -3.37 9.25 -14.18
C ILE A 58 -4.59 9.37 -15.10
N LEU A 59 -5.15 8.26 -15.54
CA LEU A 59 -6.34 8.20 -16.39
C LEU A 59 -7.56 7.64 -15.65
N ARG A 60 -7.37 6.93 -14.55
CA ARG A 60 -8.43 6.35 -13.72
C ARG A 60 -8.18 6.68 -12.25
N GLN A 61 -9.25 6.92 -11.50
CA GLN A 61 -9.16 7.38 -10.11
C GLN A 61 -9.35 6.23 -9.10
N ILE A 62 -8.91 6.46 -7.86
CA ILE A 62 -9.22 5.55 -6.73
C ILE A 62 -10.74 5.45 -6.58
N GLY A 63 -11.23 4.23 -6.38
CA GLY A 63 -12.66 3.92 -6.28
C GLY A 63 -13.31 3.55 -7.63
N GLU A 64 -12.66 3.76 -8.76
CA GLU A 64 -13.20 3.29 -10.05
C GLU A 64 -13.09 1.78 -10.19
N ILE A 65 -14.12 1.18 -10.79
CA ILE A 65 -14.16 -0.23 -11.17
C ILE A 65 -13.51 -0.34 -12.55
N VAL A 66 -12.63 -1.32 -12.70
CA VAL A 66 -11.85 -1.57 -13.91
C VAL A 66 -11.86 -3.06 -14.28
N GLU A 67 -11.66 -3.33 -15.56
CA GLU A 67 -11.51 -4.69 -16.09
C GLU A 67 -10.05 -5.01 -16.38
N ALA A 68 -9.70 -6.30 -16.36
CA ALA A 68 -8.36 -6.75 -16.72
C ALA A 68 -7.97 -6.25 -18.11
N GLY A 69 -6.83 -5.58 -18.22
CA GLY A 69 -6.35 -4.94 -19.45
C GLY A 69 -6.65 -3.45 -19.58
N ASP A 70 -7.52 -2.88 -18.74
CA ASP A 70 -7.79 -1.44 -18.73
C ASP A 70 -6.54 -0.63 -18.45
N ILE A 71 -6.44 0.53 -19.11
CA ILE A 71 -5.35 1.48 -18.90
C ILE A 71 -5.71 2.37 -17.71
N LEU A 72 -4.86 2.33 -16.67
CA LEU A 72 -5.02 3.10 -15.44
C LEU A 72 -4.30 4.44 -15.49
N ALA A 73 -3.18 4.47 -16.18
CA ALA A 73 -2.29 5.62 -16.28
C ALA A 73 -1.40 5.50 -17.52
N ASP A 74 -0.66 6.56 -17.81
CA ASP A 74 0.38 6.62 -18.83
C ASP A 74 1.69 7.11 -18.21
N ILE A 75 2.82 6.63 -18.71
CA ILE A 75 4.15 7.13 -18.34
C ILE A 75 4.87 7.48 -19.64
N GLU A 76 4.80 8.75 -20.03
CA GLU A 76 5.45 9.29 -21.25
C GLU A 76 5.17 8.45 -22.49
N GLY A 77 3.89 8.10 -22.74
CA GLY A 77 3.44 7.29 -23.87
C GLY A 77 3.45 5.78 -23.62
N THR A 78 3.88 5.33 -22.44
CA THR A 78 3.84 3.92 -22.05
C THR A 78 2.60 3.65 -21.20
N PRO A 79 1.59 2.88 -21.68
CA PRO A 79 0.38 2.61 -20.94
C PRO A 79 0.63 1.69 -19.74
N VAL A 80 0.04 2.06 -18.59
CA VAL A 80 0.00 1.25 -17.37
C VAL A 80 -1.33 0.51 -17.33
N LYS A 81 -1.31 -0.81 -17.42
CA LYS A 81 -2.51 -1.66 -17.44
C LYS A 81 -2.69 -2.45 -16.17
N THR A 82 -3.96 -2.66 -15.77
CA THR A 82 -4.28 -3.62 -14.72
C THR A 82 -4.25 -5.06 -15.27
N LEU A 83 -3.83 -6.01 -14.42
CA LEU A 83 -3.81 -7.43 -14.74
C LEU A 83 -5.10 -8.15 -14.35
N ILE A 84 -5.90 -7.53 -13.47
CA ILE A 84 -7.12 -8.12 -12.92
C ILE A 84 -8.26 -7.12 -12.96
N SER A 85 -9.50 -7.63 -13.03
CA SER A 85 -10.70 -6.82 -12.79
C SER A 85 -10.88 -6.55 -11.31
N GLY A 86 -11.43 -5.38 -10.96
CA GLY A 86 -11.65 -4.99 -9.57
C GLY A 86 -11.85 -3.50 -9.37
N VAL A 87 -11.62 -3.01 -8.16
CA VAL A 87 -11.66 -1.60 -7.80
C VAL A 87 -10.25 -1.06 -7.52
N ILE A 88 -9.93 0.11 -8.03
CA ILE A 88 -8.66 0.78 -7.74
C ILE A 88 -8.66 1.23 -6.28
N ARG A 89 -7.84 0.58 -5.44
CA ARG A 89 -7.72 0.87 -3.99
C ARG A 89 -6.66 1.90 -3.66
N GLY A 90 -5.67 2.00 -4.51
CA GLY A 90 -4.56 2.92 -4.33
C GLY A 90 -3.94 3.31 -5.65
N MET A 91 -3.52 4.58 -5.72
CA MET A 91 -2.81 5.15 -6.85
C MET A 91 -1.84 6.18 -6.31
N ILE A 92 -0.60 6.17 -6.81
CA ILE A 92 0.36 7.23 -6.49
C ILE A 92 -0.12 8.53 -7.13
N ARG A 93 0.29 9.69 -6.58
CA ARG A 93 -0.19 11.00 -7.04
C ARG A 93 0.14 11.27 -8.51
N GLU A 94 -0.72 12.05 -9.16
CA GLU A 94 -0.50 12.63 -10.49
C GLU A 94 0.84 13.37 -10.59
N GLY A 95 1.51 13.25 -11.73
CA GLY A 95 2.74 13.95 -12.04
C GLY A 95 3.98 13.49 -11.27
N TYR A 96 3.90 12.36 -10.55
CA TYR A 96 5.04 11.81 -9.83
C TYR A 96 6.09 11.23 -10.80
N ASP A 97 7.37 11.54 -10.58
CA ASP A 97 8.48 10.97 -11.35
C ASP A 97 8.75 9.54 -10.85
N VAL A 98 8.28 8.56 -11.61
CA VAL A 98 8.38 7.14 -11.26
C VAL A 98 9.61 6.51 -11.90
N LYS A 99 10.17 5.50 -11.21
CA LYS A 99 11.19 4.60 -11.78
C LYS A 99 10.53 3.28 -12.17
N LYS A 100 10.98 2.68 -13.27
CA LYS A 100 10.54 1.34 -13.68
C LYS A 100 10.61 0.35 -12.50
N GLY A 101 9.54 -0.40 -12.28
CA GLY A 101 9.40 -1.35 -11.18
C GLY A 101 8.88 -0.75 -9.86
N LEU A 102 8.72 0.58 -9.76
CA LEU A 102 8.08 1.19 -8.59
C LEU A 102 6.60 0.75 -8.52
N LYS A 103 6.13 0.35 -7.35
CA LYS A 103 4.69 0.14 -7.11
C LYS A 103 3.97 1.47 -7.22
N ILE A 104 2.97 1.56 -8.11
CA ILE A 104 2.23 2.79 -8.39
C ILE A 104 0.73 2.67 -8.14
N ALA A 105 0.16 1.47 -8.16
CA ALA A 105 -1.26 1.27 -7.87
C ALA A 105 -1.53 -0.09 -7.24
N ASP A 106 -2.75 -0.25 -6.73
CA ASP A 106 -3.27 -1.48 -6.14
C ASP A 106 -4.74 -1.65 -6.54
N VAL A 107 -5.10 -2.84 -7.07
CA VAL A 107 -6.47 -3.19 -7.47
C VAL A 107 -6.99 -4.29 -6.56
N ASP A 108 -8.18 -4.11 -6.01
CA ASP A 108 -8.86 -5.10 -5.17
C ASP A 108 -9.91 -5.85 -6.02
N PRO A 109 -9.83 -7.18 -6.16
CA PRO A 109 -10.79 -7.93 -6.96
C PRO A 109 -12.21 -7.92 -6.37
N ARG A 110 -12.37 -7.48 -5.12
CA ARG A 110 -13.64 -7.43 -4.44
C ARG A 110 -14.37 -6.11 -4.72
N VAL A 111 -15.06 -6.03 -5.84
CA VAL A 111 -15.79 -4.81 -6.28
C VAL A 111 -16.74 -4.27 -5.19
N LYS A 112 -17.33 -5.15 -4.37
CA LYS A 112 -18.18 -4.77 -3.23
C LYS A 112 -17.47 -3.95 -2.15
N GLU A 113 -16.15 -3.92 -2.17
CA GLU A 113 -15.33 -3.14 -1.25
C GLU A 113 -15.07 -1.70 -1.74
N GLN A 114 -15.74 -1.25 -2.80
CA GLN A 114 -15.57 0.07 -3.41
C GLN A 114 -15.71 1.19 -2.38
N GLU A 115 -16.74 1.15 -1.55
CA GLU A 115 -16.99 2.12 -0.47
C GLU A 115 -15.80 2.23 0.50
N ASN A 116 -15.10 1.11 0.73
CA ASN A 116 -13.93 1.06 1.62
C ASN A 116 -12.69 1.78 1.06
N CYS A 117 -12.72 2.26 -0.19
CA CYS A 117 -11.66 3.10 -0.73
C CYS A 117 -11.55 4.44 0.03
N TYR A 118 -12.65 4.89 0.64
CA TYR A 118 -12.77 6.19 1.32
C TYR A 118 -12.72 6.07 2.86
N HIS A 119 -12.48 4.87 3.38
CA HIS A 119 -12.38 4.60 4.80
C HIS A 119 -11.02 4.01 5.18
N ILE A 120 -10.53 4.34 6.37
CA ILE A 120 -9.30 3.74 6.89
C ILE A 120 -9.51 2.24 7.13
N SER A 121 -8.51 1.42 6.72
CA SER A 121 -8.55 -0.03 6.91
C SER A 121 -8.35 -0.43 8.37
N ASP A 122 -8.68 -1.69 8.69
CA ASP A 122 -8.31 -2.36 9.95
C ASP A 122 -6.82 -2.22 10.25
N LYS A 123 -5.97 -2.49 9.26
CA LYS A 123 -4.51 -2.35 9.38
C LYS A 123 -4.10 -0.92 9.73
N ALA A 124 -4.62 0.08 9.01
CA ALA A 124 -4.29 1.48 9.27
C ALA A 124 -4.71 1.89 10.69
N ARG A 125 -5.87 1.40 11.15
CA ARG A 125 -6.38 1.67 12.49
C ARG A 125 -5.53 1.02 13.57
N CYS A 126 -5.11 -0.24 13.39
CA CYS A 126 -4.20 -0.92 14.33
C CYS A 126 -2.85 -0.21 14.43
N VAL A 127 -2.25 0.15 13.29
CA VAL A 127 -0.97 0.86 13.24
C VAL A 127 -1.09 2.23 13.91
N ALA A 128 -2.15 2.99 13.63
CA ALA A 128 -2.41 4.28 14.27
C ALA A 128 -2.58 4.16 15.80
N GLY A 129 -3.23 3.10 16.26
CA GLY A 129 -3.35 2.79 17.70
C GLY A 129 -1.97 2.58 18.33
N GLY A 130 -1.10 1.80 17.70
CA GLY A 130 0.27 1.60 18.18
C GLY A 130 1.10 2.89 18.19
N VAL A 131 0.94 3.74 17.17
CA VAL A 131 1.61 5.06 17.17
C VAL A 131 1.13 5.92 18.36
N LEU A 132 -0.17 5.96 18.62
CA LEU A 132 -0.72 6.70 19.76
C LEU A 132 -0.20 6.16 21.09
N GLU A 133 -0.15 4.84 21.26
CA GLU A 133 0.42 4.19 22.45
C GLU A 133 1.89 4.61 22.64
N ALA A 134 2.71 4.55 21.58
CA ALA A 134 4.11 4.95 21.63
C ALA A 134 4.27 6.43 22.04
N ILE A 135 3.49 7.34 21.43
CA ILE A 135 3.52 8.76 21.79
C ILE A 135 3.20 8.97 23.27
N LEU A 136 2.12 8.38 23.78
CA LEU A 136 1.71 8.52 25.18
C LEU A 136 2.74 7.92 26.15
N HIS A 137 3.40 6.83 25.76
CA HIS A 137 4.44 6.22 26.58
C HIS A 137 5.72 7.07 26.64
N LEU A 138 6.15 7.61 25.52
CA LEU A 138 7.40 8.39 25.39
C LEU A 138 7.26 9.85 25.84
N SER A 139 6.03 10.35 25.99
CA SER A 139 5.75 11.74 26.44
C SER A 139 5.71 11.91 27.96
N LYS A 140 6.12 10.90 28.74
CA LYS A 140 6.12 10.91 30.21
C LYS A 140 7.38 11.52 30.77
#